data_7413b33d5e6286e77bca67a319bdd338
#
_entry.id   7413b33d5e6286e77bca67a319bdd338
#
_cell.length_a   1.000
_cell.length_b   1.000
_cell.length_c   1.000
_cell.angle_alpha   90.00
_cell.angle_beta   90.00
_cell.angle_gamma   90.00
#
_symmetry.space_group_name_H-M   'P 1'
#
loop_
_entity.id
_entity.type
_entity.pdbx_description
1 polymer ?
#
loop_
_entity_poly.entity_id
_entity_poly.type
_entity_poly.pdbx_seq_one_letter_code
_entity_poly.pdbx_strand_id
1 'polypeptide(L)'
;ETKVKENLQLYLVPTGEGEYLNMAFSNTGEEFTYIRSAPDENSDWIGKLYPDSAVRVLEYKEDWVKIQSGDAQGFVPADTLYLGEDAKSHAGEYEKEVATVTADVLNVRAGQGVETQVLTQIMQNQEYEITGEPKDGWYPVQAGEIAGWVSGEYISIETTYSYAETREAEEAKKP
;
A
#
# COMPACT_ATOMS: atom_id res chain seq x y z
N GLU A 1 12.01 -5.90 -1.82
CA GLU A 1 12.33 -4.73 -2.65
C GLU A 1 12.33 -5.05 -4.13
N THR A 2 13.08 -6.06 -4.53
CA THR A 2 13.13 -6.48 -5.94
C THR A 2 11.74 -6.84 -6.47
N LYS A 3 10.98 -7.57 -5.69
CA LYS A 3 9.63 -7.97 -6.07
C LYS A 3 8.72 -6.75 -6.31
N VAL A 4 8.80 -5.75 -5.45
CA VAL A 4 7.99 -4.55 -5.60
C VAL A 4 8.44 -3.73 -6.81
N LYS A 5 9.73 -3.64 -7.03
CA LYS A 5 10.25 -2.95 -8.22
C LYS A 5 9.75 -3.58 -9.51
N GLU A 6 9.73 -4.90 -9.56
CA GLU A 6 9.19 -5.62 -10.71
C GLU A 6 7.70 -5.34 -10.88
N ASN A 7 6.93 -5.37 -9.79
CA ASN A 7 5.50 -5.07 -9.84
C ASN A 7 5.24 -3.62 -10.26
N LEU A 8 6.03 -2.69 -9.74
CA LEU A 8 5.90 -1.30 -10.10
C LEU A 8 6.16 -1.09 -11.58
N GLN A 9 7.18 -1.74 -12.13
CA GLN A 9 7.47 -1.65 -13.55
C GLN A 9 6.33 -2.21 -14.40
N LEU A 10 5.71 -3.30 -13.95
CA LEU A 10 4.56 -3.87 -14.65
C LEU A 10 3.38 -2.90 -14.69
N TYR A 11 3.13 -2.21 -13.58
CA TYR A 11 2.00 -1.30 -13.48
C TYR A 11 2.27 0.06 -14.10
N LEU A 12 3.53 0.48 -14.15
CA LEU A 12 3.92 1.76 -14.71
C LEU A 12 4.56 1.65 -16.09
N VAL A 13 4.35 0.55 -16.78
CA VAL A 13 4.87 0.38 -18.14
C VAL A 13 4.26 1.41 -19.06
N PRO A 14 5.09 2.16 -19.80
CA PRO A 14 4.57 3.14 -20.75
C PRO A 14 3.79 2.46 -21.85
N THR A 15 2.75 3.14 -22.32
CA THR A 15 1.98 2.68 -23.46
C THR A 15 2.61 3.18 -24.71
N GLY A 16 3.13 3.05 -25.51
CA GLY A 16 3.71 3.61 -26.73
C GLY A 16 3.70 5.14 -26.79
N GLU A 17 2.98 5.79 -25.92
CA GLU A 17 2.88 7.25 -25.89
C GLU A 17 3.52 7.86 -24.64
N GLY A 18 4.24 7.07 -23.88
CA GLY A 18 4.85 7.55 -22.63
C GLY A 18 3.89 7.63 -21.46
N GLU A 19 2.69 7.11 -21.60
CA GLU A 19 1.71 7.08 -20.54
C GLU A 19 1.79 5.79 -19.71
N TYR A 20 1.31 5.87 -18.49
CA TYR A 20 1.26 4.73 -17.58
C TYR A 20 -0.21 4.37 -17.34
N LEU A 21 -0.67 3.31 -18.00
CA LEU A 21 -2.07 2.91 -17.94
C LEU A 21 -2.38 1.90 -16.85
N ASN A 22 -1.36 1.17 -16.38
CA ASN A 22 -1.63 0.03 -15.52
C ASN A 22 -1.69 0.35 -14.03
N MET A 23 -1.26 1.53 -13.63
CA MET A 23 -1.28 1.90 -12.21
C MET A 23 -1.81 3.31 -12.02
N ALA A 24 -2.61 3.49 -10.99
CA ALA A 24 -3.14 4.78 -10.60
C ALA A 24 -3.25 4.86 -9.08
N PHE A 25 -3.49 6.06 -8.56
CA PHE A 25 -3.57 6.28 -7.12
C PHE A 25 -4.78 7.13 -6.80
N SER A 26 -5.42 6.84 -5.68
CA SER A 26 -6.55 7.63 -5.21
C SER A 26 -6.11 9.06 -4.90
N ASN A 27 -6.87 10.06 -5.38
CA ASN A 27 -6.54 11.47 -5.15
C ASN A 27 -7.62 12.23 -4.37
N THR A 28 -8.46 11.52 -3.64
CA THR A 28 -9.63 12.12 -2.99
C THR A 28 -9.35 12.80 -1.65
N GLY A 29 -8.09 12.95 -1.29
CA GLY A 29 -7.72 13.62 -0.04
C GLY A 29 -8.01 12.75 1.17
N GLU A 30 -9.00 13.12 1.96
CA GLU A 30 -9.33 12.40 3.19
C GLU A 30 -10.54 11.46 3.05
N GLU A 31 -11.18 11.47 1.89
CA GLU A 31 -12.39 10.69 1.68
C GLU A 31 -12.14 9.43 0.86
N PHE A 32 -12.96 8.40 1.09
CA PHE A 32 -12.91 7.22 0.26
C PHE A 32 -13.84 7.37 -0.94
N THR A 33 -13.64 6.52 -1.95
CA THR A 33 -14.49 6.45 -3.14
C THR A 33 -15.13 5.06 -3.18
N TYR A 34 -16.43 4.99 -3.47
CA TYR A 34 -17.05 3.70 -3.70
C TYR A 34 -16.59 3.11 -5.02
N ILE A 35 -16.22 1.85 -4.99
CA ILE A 35 -15.94 1.08 -6.20
C ILE A 35 -17.27 0.44 -6.59
N ARG A 36 -17.73 0.70 -7.80
CA ARG A 36 -19.08 0.28 -8.23
C ARG A 36 -19.04 -0.86 -9.23
N SER A 37 -20.15 -1.57 -9.32
CA SER A 37 -20.26 -2.73 -10.21
C SER A 37 -20.38 -2.35 -11.68
N ALA A 38 -20.73 -1.10 -11.97
CA ALA A 38 -20.86 -0.57 -13.33
C ALA A 38 -20.40 0.89 -13.36
N PRO A 39 -20.10 1.45 -14.55
CA PRO A 39 -19.66 2.85 -14.64
C PRO A 39 -20.85 3.81 -14.49
N ASP A 40 -21.48 3.78 -13.33
CA ASP A 40 -22.72 4.48 -13.02
C ASP A 40 -22.82 4.65 -11.50
N GLU A 41 -23.01 5.88 -11.05
CA GLU A 41 -23.10 6.18 -9.62
C GLU A 41 -24.32 5.56 -8.93
N ASN A 42 -25.28 5.08 -9.71
CA ASN A 42 -26.48 4.40 -9.18
C ASN A 42 -26.32 2.88 -9.11
N SER A 43 -25.20 2.36 -9.60
CA SER A 43 -24.93 0.92 -9.49
C SER A 43 -24.50 0.55 -8.09
N ASP A 44 -24.56 -0.74 -7.76
CA ASP A 44 -24.16 -1.21 -6.43
C ASP A 44 -22.68 -0.96 -6.21
N TRP A 45 -22.31 -0.63 -4.96
CA TRP A 45 -20.92 -0.55 -4.60
C TRP A 45 -20.42 -1.93 -4.15
N ILE A 46 -19.19 -2.24 -4.52
CA ILE A 46 -18.59 -3.54 -4.20
C ILE A 46 -17.35 -3.39 -3.34
N GLY A 47 -16.87 -2.17 -3.11
CA GLY A 47 -15.72 -1.91 -2.28
C GLY A 47 -15.52 -0.44 -2.02
N LYS A 48 -14.53 -0.14 -1.19
CA LYS A 48 -14.14 1.23 -0.88
C LYS A 48 -12.68 1.42 -1.23
N LEU A 49 -12.40 2.46 -1.99
CA LEU A 49 -11.04 2.86 -2.33
C LEU A 49 -10.65 4.00 -1.39
N TYR A 50 -9.72 3.73 -0.51
CA TYR A 50 -9.29 4.72 0.48
C TYR A 50 -8.29 5.71 -0.13
N PRO A 51 -8.15 6.90 0.48
CA PRO A 51 -7.32 7.97 -0.10
C PRO A 51 -5.85 7.61 -0.33
N ASP A 52 -5.32 6.65 0.41
CA ASP A 52 -3.93 6.24 0.31
C ASP A 52 -3.73 5.00 -0.57
N SER A 53 -4.75 4.62 -1.33
CA SER A 53 -4.74 3.34 -2.05
C SER A 53 -4.20 3.44 -3.47
N ALA A 54 -3.59 2.35 -3.90
CA ALA A 54 -3.15 2.15 -5.27
C ALA A 54 -4.14 1.24 -6.00
N VAL A 55 -4.26 1.43 -7.30
CA VAL A 55 -5.13 0.61 -8.14
C VAL A 55 -4.40 0.20 -9.41
N ARG A 56 -4.84 -0.89 -9.99
CA ARG A 56 -4.44 -1.29 -11.32
C ARG A 56 -5.55 -0.90 -12.27
N VAL A 57 -5.23 -0.16 -13.32
CA VAL A 57 -6.19 0.27 -14.32
C VAL A 57 -6.43 -0.88 -15.31
N LEU A 58 -7.68 -1.28 -15.47
CA LEU A 58 -8.06 -2.35 -16.37
C LEU A 58 -8.65 -1.83 -17.68
N GLU A 59 -9.46 -0.75 -17.60
CA GLU A 59 -10.15 -0.24 -18.76
C GLU A 59 -10.61 1.20 -18.53
N TYR A 60 -10.57 2.02 -19.56
CA TYR A 60 -11.15 3.37 -19.52
C TYR A 60 -12.54 3.35 -20.14
N LYS A 61 -13.49 4.00 -19.47
CA LYS A 61 -14.89 4.11 -19.90
C LYS A 61 -15.36 5.56 -19.76
N GLU A 62 -14.95 6.41 -20.65
CA GLU A 62 -15.29 7.85 -20.62
C GLU A 62 -14.88 8.49 -19.30
N ASP A 63 -15.84 8.87 -18.45
CA ASP A 63 -15.58 9.50 -17.15
C ASP A 63 -15.34 8.50 -16.03
N TRP A 64 -15.34 7.20 -16.35
CA TRP A 64 -15.15 6.13 -15.38
C TRP A 64 -13.96 5.27 -15.76
N VAL A 65 -13.36 4.64 -14.76
CA VAL A 65 -12.23 3.75 -14.96
C VAL A 65 -12.52 2.43 -14.27
N LYS A 66 -12.34 1.34 -14.98
CA LYS A 66 -12.41 0.02 -14.36
C LYS A 66 -11.08 -0.26 -13.72
N ILE A 67 -11.09 -0.62 -12.44
CA ILE A 67 -9.87 -0.81 -11.66
C ILE A 67 -9.92 -2.09 -10.86
N GLN A 68 -8.75 -2.52 -10.44
CA GLN A 68 -8.59 -3.57 -9.45
C GLN A 68 -7.68 -3.04 -8.36
N SER A 69 -8.08 -3.18 -7.11
CA SER A 69 -7.28 -2.76 -5.97
C SER A 69 -7.45 -3.82 -4.89
N GLY A 70 -6.38 -4.58 -4.65
CA GLY A 70 -6.49 -5.76 -3.81
C GLY A 70 -7.47 -6.75 -4.42
N ASP A 71 -8.44 -7.19 -3.66
CA ASP A 71 -9.47 -8.12 -4.12
C ASP A 71 -10.69 -7.42 -4.73
N ALA A 72 -10.73 -6.09 -4.70
CA ALA A 72 -11.84 -5.33 -5.24
C ALA A 72 -11.62 -5.02 -6.71
N GLN A 73 -12.63 -5.26 -7.54
CA GLN A 73 -12.58 -4.97 -8.96
C GLN A 73 -13.91 -4.34 -9.39
N GLY A 74 -13.84 -3.17 -9.99
CA GLY A 74 -15.04 -2.45 -10.40
C GLY A 74 -14.68 -1.08 -10.96
N PHE A 75 -15.63 -0.15 -10.88
CA PHE A 75 -15.52 1.15 -11.53
C PHE A 75 -15.49 2.29 -10.52
N VAL A 76 -14.64 3.27 -10.80
CA VAL A 76 -14.58 4.53 -10.04
C VAL A 76 -14.57 5.69 -11.02
N PRO A 77 -15.02 6.89 -10.61
CA PRO A 77 -14.91 8.07 -11.47
C PRO A 77 -13.43 8.38 -11.74
N ALA A 78 -13.14 8.74 -12.99
CA ALA A 78 -11.75 9.02 -13.38
C ALA A 78 -11.13 10.17 -12.60
N ASP A 79 -11.94 11.15 -12.20
CA ASP A 79 -11.45 12.32 -11.46
C ASP A 79 -11.08 12.02 -10.00
N THR A 80 -11.31 10.79 -9.53
CA THR A 80 -10.90 10.37 -8.19
C THR A 80 -9.51 9.72 -8.18
N LEU A 81 -8.85 9.70 -9.32
CA LEU A 81 -7.55 9.04 -9.47
C LEU A 81 -6.50 9.96 -10.07
N TYR A 82 -5.26 9.77 -9.65
CA TYR A 82 -4.11 10.22 -10.41
C TYR A 82 -3.84 9.16 -11.46
N LEU A 83 -3.91 9.55 -12.73
CA LEU A 83 -3.75 8.66 -13.89
C LEU A 83 -2.53 9.07 -14.72
N GLY A 84 -1.98 8.15 -15.51
CA GLY A 84 -0.91 8.44 -16.44
C GLY A 84 0.32 9.08 -15.79
N GLU A 85 0.75 10.21 -16.30
CA GLU A 85 1.92 10.92 -15.78
C GLU A 85 1.70 11.43 -14.35
N ASP A 86 0.46 11.78 -14.00
CA ASP A 86 0.14 12.19 -12.63
C ASP A 86 0.34 11.02 -11.67
N ALA A 87 -0.04 9.82 -12.08
CA ALA A 87 0.19 8.63 -11.26
C ALA A 87 1.68 8.41 -11.03
N LYS A 88 2.48 8.54 -12.08
CA LYS A 88 3.92 8.40 -11.99
C LYS A 88 4.52 9.42 -11.02
N SER A 89 4.07 10.67 -11.11
CA SER A 89 4.58 11.75 -10.28
C SER A 89 4.28 11.55 -8.79
N HIS A 90 3.17 10.90 -8.47
CA HIS A 90 2.72 10.71 -7.09
C HIS A 90 3.04 9.33 -6.51
N ALA A 91 3.58 8.42 -7.30
CA ALA A 91 3.80 7.03 -6.87
C ALA A 91 4.56 6.92 -5.55
N GLY A 92 5.60 7.73 -5.37
CA GLY A 92 6.43 7.69 -4.16
C GLY A 92 5.66 8.04 -2.89
N GLU A 93 4.60 8.83 -3.00
CA GLU A 93 3.80 9.25 -1.85
C GLU A 93 2.93 8.11 -1.31
N TYR A 94 2.68 7.10 -2.11
CA TYR A 94 1.78 5.99 -1.77
C TYR A 94 2.53 4.73 -1.36
N GLU A 95 3.84 4.73 -1.48
CA GLU A 95 4.67 3.60 -1.12
C GLU A 95 4.75 3.45 0.40
N LYS A 96 4.74 2.18 0.84
CA LYS A 96 4.95 1.84 2.24
C LYS A 96 6.06 0.80 2.31
N GLU A 97 6.96 0.95 3.27
CA GLU A 97 7.99 -0.03 3.49
C GLU A 97 7.57 -0.98 4.60
N VAL A 98 7.81 -2.27 4.40
CA VAL A 98 7.46 -3.32 5.34
C VAL A 98 8.71 -4.12 5.65
N ALA A 99 8.94 -4.35 6.94
CA ALA A 99 10.02 -5.19 7.41
C ALA A 99 9.49 -6.59 7.71
N THR A 100 10.13 -7.61 7.14
CA THR A 100 9.84 -9.00 7.45
C THR A 100 10.97 -9.53 8.32
N VAL A 101 10.65 -10.11 9.46
CA VAL A 101 11.65 -10.62 10.41
C VAL A 101 12.31 -11.87 9.84
N THR A 102 13.65 -11.89 9.78
CA THR A 102 14.41 -13.03 9.29
C THR A 102 15.06 -13.84 10.41
N ALA A 103 15.25 -13.25 11.58
CA ALA A 103 15.75 -13.95 12.75
C ALA A 103 14.64 -14.74 13.42
N ASP A 104 14.98 -15.76 14.21
CA ASP A 104 14.00 -16.55 14.95
C ASP A 104 13.19 -15.66 15.90
N VAL A 105 13.90 -14.79 16.62
CA VAL A 105 13.29 -13.81 17.54
C VAL A 105 14.07 -12.50 17.34
N LEU A 106 13.38 -11.41 17.29
CA LEU A 106 13.98 -10.09 17.14
C LEU A 106 13.47 -9.15 18.22
N ASN A 107 14.40 -8.50 18.91
CA ASN A 107 14.05 -7.52 19.93
C ASN A 107 13.65 -6.20 19.29
N VAL A 108 12.53 -5.64 19.75
CA VAL A 108 12.13 -4.28 19.43
C VAL A 108 12.59 -3.41 20.60
N ARG A 109 13.43 -2.44 20.33
CA ARG A 109 14.10 -1.64 21.37
C ARG A 109 13.61 -0.20 21.39
N ALA A 110 13.86 0.45 22.51
CA ALA A 110 13.47 1.86 22.70
C ALA A 110 14.32 2.81 21.86
N GLY A 111 15.49 2.40 21.39
CA GLY A 111 16.37 3.24 20.60
C GLY A 111 17.28 2.42 19.68
N GLN A 112 18.19 3.11 19.04
CA GLN A 112 19.11 2.54 18.07
C GLN A 112 20.34 1.99 18.78
N GLY A 113 20.29 0.73 19.20
CA GLY A 113 21.43 0.07 19.81
C GLY A 113 21.04 -1.05 20.75
N VAL A 114 21.95 -2.02 20.89
CA VAL A 114 21.71 -3.20 21.72
C VAL A 114 21.73 -2.88 23.21
N GLU A 115 22.21 -1.71 23.59
CA GLU A 115 22.21 -1.25 24.99
C GLU A 115 20.91 -0.58 25.39
N THR A 116 20.00 -0.33 24.44
CA THR A 116 18.70 0.28 24.74
C THR A 116 17.71 -0.76 25.25
N GLN A 117 16.68 -0.30 25.94
CA GLN A 117 15.67 -1.18 26.54
C GLN A 117 14.93 -1.99 25.48
N VAL A 118 14.72 -3.27 25.76
CA VAL A 118 13.86 -4.13 24.95
C VAL A 118 12.41 -3.87 25.32
N LEU A 119 11.61 -3.44 24.36
CA LEU A 119 10.20 -3.14 24.58
C LEU A 119 9.31 -4.36 24.36
N THR A 120 9.62 -5.15 23.33
CA THR A 120 8.91 -6.37 23.00
C THR A 120 9.78 -7.23 22.10
N GLN A 121 9.29 -8.41 21.77
CA GLN A 121 9.96 -9.31 20.82
C GLN A 121 9.00 -9.70 19.71
N ILE A 122 9.55 -9.83 18.51
CA ILE A 122 8.79 -10.25 17.34
C ILE A 122 9.46 -11.47 16.73
N MET A 123 8.70 -12.22 15.95
CA MET A 123 9.09 -13.56 15.51
C MET A 123 9.35 -13.64 14.03
N GLN A 124 10.10 -14.65 13.64
CA GLN A 124 10.44 -14.92 12.24
C GLN A 124 9.19 -14.93 11.36
N ASN A 125 9.34 -14.34 10.18
CA ASN A 125 8.30 -14.23 9.14
C ASN A 125 7.14 -13.28 9.47
N GLN A 126 7.15 -12.63 10.63
CA GLN A 126 6.17 -11.59 10.91
C GLN A 126 6.57 -10.31 10.18
N GLU A 127 5.56 -9.53 9.78
CA GLU A 127 5.74 -8.32 9.00
C GLU A 127 5.26 -7.10 9.77
N TYR A 128 6.03 -6.03 9.71
CA TYR A 128 5.70 -4.79 10.42
C TYR A 128 6.01 -3.59 9.54
N GLU A 129 5.19 -2.57 9.62
CA GLU A 129 5.41 -1.34 8.87
C GLU A 129 6.61 -0.57 9.41
N ILE A 130 7.47 -0.12 8.51
CA ILE A 130 8.58 0.77 8.84
C ILE A 130 8.01 2.19 8.86
N THR A 131 8.13 2.87 10.00
CA THR A 131 7.41 4.13 10.24
C THR A 131 8.21 5.39 9.97
N GLY A 132 9.48 5.26 9.60
CA GLY A 132 10.30 6.43 9.33
C GLY A 132 11.66 6.05 8.77
N GLU A 133 12.56 7.01 8.73
CA GLU A 133 13.89 6.81 8.18
C GLU A 133 14.77 5.97 9.08
N PRO A 134 15.59 5.10 8.51
CA PRO A 134 16.55 4.31 9.30
C PRO A 134 17.66 5.21 9.85
N LYS A 135 18.21 4.80 10.98
CA LYS A 135 19.32 5.51 11.60
C LYS A 135 20.34 4.51 12.12
N ASP A 136 21.58 4.65 11.67
CA ASP A 136 22.70 3.79 12.11
C ASP A 136 22.42 2.29 11.94
N GLY A 137 21.70 1.92 10.90
CA GLY A 137 21.34 0.53 10.62
C GLY A 137 20.15 0.01 11.42
N TRP A 138 19.46 0.89 12.14
CA TRP A 138 18.26 0.55 12.89
C TRP A 138 17.05 1.17 12.21
N TYR A 139 15.94 0.42 12.21
CA TYR A 139 14.70 0.83 11.54
C TYR A 139 13.57 1.02 12.53
N PRO A 140 12.84 2.14 12.45
CA PRO A 140 11.68 2.34 13.32
C PRO A 140 10.50 1.53 12.80
N VAL A 141 9.87 0.75 13.68
CA VAL A 141 8.73 -0.09 13.31
C VAL A 141 7.62 0.07 14.33
N GLN A 142 6.39 -0.26 13.88
CA GLN A 142 5.22 -0.29 14.73
C GLN A 142 4.84 -1.75 14.96
N ALA A 143 5.06 -2.24 16.18
CA ALA A 143 4.73 -3.61 16.53
C ALA A 143 3.47 -3.60 17.41
N GLY A 144 2.31 -3.67 16.77
CA GLY A 144 1.04 -3.49 17.46
C GLY A 144 0.92 -2.06 17.97
N GLU A 145 0.80 -1.90 19.27
CA GLU A 145 0.73 -0.59 19.91
C GLU A 145 2.10 -0.06 20.34
N ILE A 146 3.14 -0.84 20.09
CA ILE A 146 4.51 -0.50 20.52
C ILE A 146 5.31 0.05 19.34
N ALA A 147 5.77 1.28 19.47
CA ALA A 147 6.68 1.89 18.51
C ALA A 147 8.10 1.71 19.02
N GLY A 148 8.99 1.19 18.19
CA GLY A 148 10.37 0.95 18.60
C GLY A 148 11.30 0.73 17.41
N TRP A 149 12.48 0.23 17.68
CA TRP A 149 13.54 0.10 16.69
C TRP A 149 14.03 -1.34 16.60
N VAL A 150 14.32 -1.78 15.38
CA VAL A 150 14.87 -3.12 15.14
C VAL A 150 16.14 -2.99 14.29
N SER A 151 17.05 -3.95 14.47
CA SER A 151 18.27 -3.98 13.67
C SER A 151 17.96 -4.39 12.24
N GLY A 152 18.49 -3.64 11.28
CA GLY A 152 18.35 -3.95 9.86
C GLY A 152 18.98 -5.26 9.45
N GLU A 153 19.89 -5.81 10.26
CA GLU A 153 20.54 -7.08 9.96
C GLU A 153 19.59 -8.28 10.05
N TYR A 154 18.47 -8.12 10.73
CA TYR A 154 17.56 -9.23 11.02
C TYR A 154 16.19 -9.05 10.38
N ILE A 155 16.10 -8.20 9.37
CA ILE A 155 14.89 -7.97 8.61
C ILE A 155 15.18 -7.95 7.11
N SER A 156 14.18 -8.26 6.30
CA SER A 156 14.20 -7.96 4.88
C SER A 156 13.16 -6.86 4.64
N ILE A 157 13.44 -5.96 3.71
CA ILE A 157 12.61 -4.79 3.47
C ILE A 157 11.98 -4.89 2.10
N GLU A 158 10.66 -4.67 2.04
CA GLU A 158 9.91 -4.63 0.79
C GLU A 158 9.08 -3.37 0.74
N THR A 159 8.93 -2.83 -0.45
CA THR A 159 8.04 -1.70 -0.69
C THR A 159 6.69 -2.25 -1.14
N THR A 160 5.61 -1.70 -0.61
CA THR A 160 4.27 -2.13 -0.95
C THR A 160 3.33 -0.92 -1.01
N TYR A 161 2.06 -1.18 -1.31
CA TYR A 161 1.02 -0.16 -1.39
C TYR A 161 -0.19 -0.61 -0.59
N SER A 162 -1.02 0.37 -0.21
CA SER A 162 -2.32 0.07 0.38
C SER A 162 -3.33 -0.15 -0.74
N TYR A 163 -4.32 -0.98 -0.51
CA TYR A 163 -5.34 -1.32 -1.49
C TYR A 163 -6.74 -1.16 -0.92
N ALA A 164 -7.72 -1.17 -1.81
CA ALA A 164 -9.11 -1.04 -1.44
C ALA A 164 -9.59 -2.23 -0.62
N GLU A 165 -10.71 -2.03 0.05
CA GLU A 165 -11.39 -3.08 0.80
C GLU A 165 -12.69 -3.44 0.09
N THR A 166 -12.96 -4.73 -0.08
CA THR A 166 -14.21 -5.16 -0.69
C THR A 166 -15.35 -4.98 0.31
N ARG A 167 -16.58 -4.81 -0.22
CA ARG A 167 -17.77 -4.73 0.61
C ARG A 167 -17.93 -6.00 1.45
N GLU A 168 -17.66 -7.14 0.85
CA GLU A 168 -17.72 -8.43 1.53
C GLU A 168 -16.75 -8.47 2.72
N ALA A 169 -15.51 -8.01 2.53
CA ALA A 169 -14.51 -7.98 3.60
C ALA A 169 -14.91 -7.02 4.71
N GLU A 170 -15.44 -5.86 4.36
CA GLU A 170 -15.90 -4.88 5.35
C GLU A 170 -17.06 -5.44 6.17
N GLU A 171 -18.02 -6.06 5.53
CA GLU A 171 -19.16 -6.65 6.23
C GLU A 171 -18.77 -7.82 7.12
N ALA A 172 -17.74 -8.57 6.73
CA ALA A 172 -17.25 -9.69 7.54
C ALA A 172 -16.63 -9.24 8.86
N LYS A 173 -16.25 -7.98 8.99
CA LYS A 173 -15.68 -7.42 10.24
C LYS A 173 -16.73 -6.97 11.22
N LYS A 174 -17.97 -6.86 10.81
CA LYS A 174 -19.06 -6.41 11.67
C LYS A 174 -19.49 -7.53 12.61
N PRO A 175 -19.78 -7.22 13.90
CA PRO A 175 -20.24 -8.22 14.87
C PRO A 175 -21.65 -8.72 14.56
#